data_98b63779dae2d79f25a942325d37ffd2
#
_entry.id   98b63779dae2d79f25a942325d37ffd2
#
_cell.length_a   1.000
_cell.length_b   1.000
_cell.length_c   1.000
_cell.angle_alpha   90.00
_cell.angle_beta   90.00
_cell.angle_gamma   90.00
#
_symmetry.space_group_name_H-M   'P 1'
#
loop_
_entity.id
_entity.type
_entity.pdbx_description
1 polymer ?
#
loop_
_entity_poly.entity_id
_entity_poly.type
_entity_poly.pdbx_seq_one_letter_code
_entity_poly.pdbx_strand_id
1 'polypeptide(L)'
;EISLGLVGSEMCIRDRLDTGYSNLRNLIIGKMYSSSDLAFYNQADKFPKVIVTNINTSIDSVLLPTMSSAQDDRERVKNMTRRAIKTSTYVMAPLMMGMAFCAEPIVHLVLTDKWLPCVPYLRIFCITYMFWPIHTANLNAINAMGRSDWFLKLEVIKKIMGMTILLSTMWFGVMAMAYSLLVSNVLSQIINSWPNRKLLNYSYLDQVKDFAPGILLAVFMGVCVYFIGYIPLPIILTLVIQIIAGATIFIALSAILKLEEFEYLTGMIKSFLKR
;
A
#
# COMPACT_ATOMS: atom_id res chain seq x y z
N GLU A 1 16.57 18.38 21.66
CA GLU A 1 17.69 17.76 20.90
C GLU A 1 17.80 16.24 21.13
N ILE A 2 17.59 15.73 22.36
CA ILE A 2 17.66 14.29 22.68
C ILE A 2 16.54 13.50 21.98
N SER A 3 15.34 14.06 21.85
CA SER A 3 14.20 13.42 21.17
C SER A 3 14.40 13.27 19.67
N LEU A 4 15.04 14.22 19.01
CA LEU A 4 15.37 14.17 17.58
C LEU A 4 16.45 13.11 17.26
N GLY A 5 17.42 12.94 18.16
CA GLY A 5 18.45 11.90 18.05
C GLY A 5 17.88 10.48 18.20
N LEU A 6 16.92 10.29 19.10
CA LEU A 6 16.22 9.02 19.31
C LEU A 6 15.35 8.64 18.10
N VAL A 7 14.56 9.57 17.56
CA VAL A 7 13.74 9.35 16.36
C VAL A 7 14.60 8.97 15.14
N GLY A 8 15.77 9.63 14.98
CA GLY A 8 16.72 9.28 13.90
C GLY A 8 17.32 7.89 14.07
N SER A 9 17.68 7.48 15.28
CA SER A 9 18.24 6.15 15.55
C SER A 9 17.19 5.04 15.39
N GLU A 10 15.95 5.26 15.79
CA GLU A 10 14.84 4.30 15.61
C GLU A 10 14.49 4.10 14.14
N MET A 11 14.54 5.16 13.34
CA MET A 11 14.33 5.09 11.90
C MET A 11 15.43 4.27 11.20
N CYS A 12 16.70 4.47 11.60
CA CYS A 12 17.81 3.65 11.09
C CYS A 12 17.70 2.17 11.48
N ILE A 13 17.24 1.87 12.70
CA ILE A 13 17.03 0.49 13.14
C ILE A 13 15.92 -0.17 12.30
N ARG A 14 14.82 0.53 12.08
CA ARG A 14 13.72 0.06 11.22
C ARG A 14 14.22 -0.28 9.82
N ASP A 15 14.93 0.64 9.18
CA ASP A 15 15.39 0.47 7.80
C ASP A 15 16.38 -0.70 7.66
N ARG A 16 17.22 -0.92 8.67
CA ARG A 16 18.09 -2.10 8.73
C ARG A 16 17.32 -3.40 8.91
N LEU A 17 16.29 -3.40 9.77
CA LEU A 17 15.43 -4.56 9.99
C LEU A 17 14.61 -4.88 8.71
N ASP A 18 14.10 -3.87 8.02
CA ASP A 18 13.38 -4.05 6.76
C ASP A 18 14.27 -4.59 5.65
N THR A 19 15.46 -4.02 5.51
CA THR A 19 16.46 -4.49 4.56
C THR A 19 16.90 -5.93 4.88
N GLY A 20 17.16 -6.23 6.14
CA GLY A 20 17.50 -7.57 6.60
C GLY A 20 16.42 -8.60 6.30
N TYR A 21 15.16 -8.27 6.58
CA TYR A 21 14.02 -9.14 6.33
C TYR A 21 13.78 -9.38 4.82
N SER A 22 13.88 -8.33 3.99
CA SER A 22 13.73 -8.47 2.54
C SER A 22 14.88 -9.28 1.93
N ASN A 23 16.12 -9.05 2.37
CA ASN A 23 17.27 -9.80 1.93
C ASN A 23 17.20 -11.28 2.33
N LEU A 24 16.72 -11.58 3.56
CA LEU A 24 16.53 -12.95 3.99
C LEU A 24 15.51 -13.69 3.10
N ARG A 25 14.39 -13.04 2.75
CA ARG A 25 13.40 -13.61 1.84
C ARG A 25 14.01 -13.92 0.48
N ASN A 26 14.77 -13.00 -0.09
CA ASN A 26 15.46 -13.18 -1.36
C ASN A 26 16.51 -14.30 -1.29
N LEU A 27 17.25 -14.41 -0.18
CA LEU A 27 18.19 -15.49 0.07
C LEU A 27 17.51 -16.86 0.14
N ILE A 28 16.39 -16.96 0.84
CA ILE A 28 15.59 -18.19 0.94
C ILE A 28 15.10 -18.60 -0.46
N ILE A 29 14.51 -17.67 -1.22
CA ILE A 29 14.03 -17.98 -2.57
C ILE A 29 15.19 -18.41 -3.46
N GLY A 30 16.30 -17.68 -3.48
CA GLY A 30 17.45 -17.99 -4.34
C GLY A 30 18.20 -19.28 -3.96
N LYS A 31 18.15 -19.69 -2.68
CA LYS A 31 18.84 -20.90 -2.20
C LYS A 31 17.97 -22.16 -2.25
N MET A 32 16.66 -22.04 -2.00
CA MET A 32 15.73 -23.16 -1.95
C MET A 32 15.01 -23.43 -3.27
N TYR A 33 14.91 -22.41 -4.10
CA TYR A 33 14.23 -22.45 -5.41
C TYR A 33 15.17 -22.05 -6.53
N SER A 34 14.64 -21.70 -7.69
CA SER A 34 15.48 -21.33 -8.85
C SER A 34 15.82 -19.84 -8.89
N SER A 35 16.95 -19.51 -9.57
CA SER A 35 17.29 -18.12 -9.88
C SER A 35 16.21 -17.43 -10.73
N SER A 36 15.50 -18.20 -11.56
CA SER A 36 14.40 -17.71 -12.38
C SER A 36 13.21 -17.28 -11.51
N ASP A 37 12.86 -18.10 -10.50
CA ASP A 37 11.78 -17.76 -9.56
C ASP A 37 12.10 -16.49 -8.78
N LEU A 38 13.34 -16.35 -8.32
CA LEU A 38 13.81 -15.13 -7.66
C LEU A 38 13.71 -13.92 -8.59
N ALA A 39 14.08 -14.09 -9.87
CA ALA A 39 14.00 -13.02 -10.85
C ALA A 39 12.55 -12.58 -11.09
N PHE A 40 11.60 -13.53 -11.28
CA PHE A 40 10.18 -13.25 -11.46
C PHE A 40 9.58 -12.56 -10.22
N TYR A 41 9.90 -13.06 -9.03
CA TYR A 41 9.47 -12.47 -7.76
C TYR A 41 9.93 -11.02 -7.62
N ASN A 42 11.24 -10.77 -7.80
CA ASN A 42 11.82 -9.44 -7.66
C ASN A 42 11.37 -8.46 -8.75
N GLN A 43 11.17 -8.94 -9.98
CA GLN A 43 10.69 -8.09 -11.07
C GLN A 43 9.24 -7.66 -10.84
N ALA A 44 8.40 -8.57 -10.33
CA ALA A 44 7.02 -8.27 -9.97
C ALA A 44 6.91 -7.24 -8.85
N ASP A 45 7.83 -7.25 -7.87
CA ASP A 45 7.86 -6.31 -6.74
C ASP A 45 8.17 -4.87 -7.18
N LYS A 46 8.98 -4.69 -8.21
CA LYS A 46 9.46 -3.36 -8.64
C LYS A 46 8.34 -2.41 -9.05
N PHE A 47 7.36 -2.88 -9.83
CA PHE A 47 6.32 -2.02 -10.38
C PHE A 47 5.47 -1.33 -9.32
N PRO A 48 4.78 -2.07 -8.42
CA PRO A 48 3.96 -1.44 -7.40
C PRO A 48 4.81 -0.67 -6.38
N LYS A 49 6.05 -1.12 -6.11
CA LYS A 49 6.95 -0.49 -5.15
C LYS A 49 7.33 0.93 -5.55
N VAL A 50 7.61 1.19 -6.83
CA VAL A 50 7.92 2.54 -7.33
C VAL A 50 6.76 3.51 -7.05
N ILE A 51 5.52 3.09 -7.35
CA ILE A 51 4.34 3.92 -7.11
C ILE A 51 4.15 4.20 -5.63
N VAL A 52 4.20 3.13 -4.82
CA VAL A 52 3.99 3.22 -3.37
C VAL A 52 5.03 4.08 -2.69
N THR A 53 6.31 3.92 -3.03
CA THR A 53 7.39 4.69 -2.41
C THR A 53 7.20 6.19 -2.66
N ASN A 54 6.90 6.59 -3.89
CA ASN A 54 6.70 8.00 -4.23
C ASN A 54 5.48 8.61 -3.51
N ILE A 55 4.36 7.88 -3.47
CA ILE A 55 3.15 8.34 -2.79
C ILE A 55 3.38 8.44 -1.27
N ASN A 56 3.98 7.42 -0.66
CA ASN A 56 4.22 7.43 0.78
C ASN A 56 5.22 8.51 1.21
N THR A 57 6.31 8.70 0.48
CA THR A 57 7.26 9.78 0.77
C THR A 57 6.56 11.14 0.73
N SER A 58 5.68 11.36 -0.24
CA SER A 58 4.89 12.59 -0.33
C SER A 58 3.94 12.76 0.84
N ILE A 59 3.29 11.69 1.29
CA ILE A 59 2.41 11.70 2.46
C ILE A 59 3.22 11.99 3.74
N ASP A 60 4.32 11.29 3.96
CA ASP A 60 5.16 11.41 5.16
C ASP A 60 5.72 12.83 5.32
N SER A 61 6.17 13.44 4.23
CA SER A 61 6.76 14.78 4.25
C SER A 61 5.80 15.89 4.72
N VAL A 62 4.50 15.68 4.55
CA VAL A 62 3.46 16.66 4.94
C VAL A 62 2.74 16.23 6.22
N LEU A 63 2.44 14.94 6.36
CA LEU A 63 1.55 14.46 7.40
C LEU A 63 2.19 14.53 8.79
N LEU A 64 3.43 14.06 8.94
CA LEU A 64 4.11 14.01 10.22
C LEU A 64 4.33 15.41 10.82
N PRO A 65 4.89 16.42 10.12
CA PRO A 65 5.03 17.77 10.64
C PRO A 65 3.69 18.41 11.03
N THR A 66 2.67 18.20 10.19
CA THR A 66 1.33 18.78 10.40
C THR A 66 0.64 18.16 11.62
N MET A 67 0.76 16.85 11.80
CA MET A 67 0.22 16.16 12.99
C MET A 67 1.00 16.54 14.25
N SER A 68 2.33 16.67 14.18
CA SER A 68 3.17 17.06 15.33
C SER A 68 2.85 18.48 15.81
N SER A 69 2.51 19.40 14.90
CA SER A 69 2.07 20.75 15.30
C SER A 69 0.70 20.77 16.00
N ALA A 70 -0.06 19.69 15.91
CA ALA A 70 -1.38 19.53 16.51
C ALA A 70 -1.42 18.50 17.65
N GLN A 71 -0.26 18.08 18.16
CA GLN A 71 -0.13 16.96 19.13
C GLN A 71 -0.97 17.10 20.40
N ASP A 72 -1.24 18.33 20.84
CA ASP A 72 -2.02 18.62 22.05
C ASP A 72 -3.53 18.48 21.84
N ASP A 73 -3.99 18.43 20.58
CA ASP A 73 -5.38 18.26 20.19
C ASP A 73 -5.59 16.87 19.57
N ARG A 74 -5.97 15.91 20.41
CA ARG A 74 -6.19 14.51 20.01
C ARG A 74 -7.26 14.36 18.94
N GLU A 75 -8.32 15.15 19.00
CA GLU A 75 -9.42 15.05 18.02
C GLU A 75 -8.96 15.57 16.65
N ARG A 76 -8.17 16.61 16.64
CA ARG A 76 -7.55 17.14 15.42
C ARG A 76 -6.59 16.12 14.79
N VAL A 77 -5.70 15.50 15.57
CA VAL A 77 -4.80 14.44 15.08
C VAL A 77 -5.59 13.25 14.55
N LYS A 78 -6.66 12.82 15.23
CA LYS A 78 -7.56 11.76 14.76
C LYS A 78 -8.17 12.10 13.40
N ASN A 79 -8.73 13.30 13.25
CA ASN A 79 -9.37 13.74 12.01
C ASN A 79 -8.35 13.84 10.86
N MET A 80 -7.12 14.27 11.13
CA MET A 80 -6.02 14.27 10.17
C MET A 80 -5.65 12.84 9.74
N THR A 81 -5.51 11.92 10.72
CA THR A 81 -5.21 10.51 10.46
C THR A 81 -6.31 9.86 9.61
N ARG A 82 -7.57 10.08 9.98
CA ARG A 82 -8.74 9.59 9.26
C ARG A 82 -8.75 10.09 7.83
N ARG A 83 -8.57 11.40 7.63
CA ARG A 83 -8.52 12.00 6.30
C ARG A 83 -7.37 11.48 5.48
N ALA A 84 -6.17 11.34 6.07
CA ALA A 84 -5.02 10.78 5.39
C ALA A 84 -5.28 9.34 4.92
N ILE A 85 -5.83 8.47 5.78
CA ILE A 85 -6.19 7.10 5.42
C ILE A 85 -7.20 7.09 4.27
N LYS A 86 -8.30 7.83 4.37
CA LYS A 86 -9.34 7.90 3.35
C LYS A 86 -8.79 8.36 2.00
N THR A 87 -8.16 9.53 1.98
CA THR A 87 -7.68 10.16 0.73
C THR A 87 -6.56 9.35 0.08
N SER A 88 -5.58 8.88 0.86
CA SER A 88 -4.46 8.12 0.31
C SER A 88 -4.89 6.75 -0.22
N THR A 89 -5.78 6.06 0.49
CA THR A 89 -6.33 4.78 0.01
C THR A 89 -7.20 4.98 -1.23
N TYR A 90 -7.98 6.06 -1.29
CA TYR A 90 -8.80 6.39 -2.44
C TYR A 90 -7.97 6.61 -3.72
N VAL A 91 -6.77 7.16 -3.61
CA VAL A 91 -5.83 7.32 -4.75
C VAL A 91 -5.09 6.01 -5.03
N MET A 92 -4.62 5.32 -3.98
CA MET A 92 -3.80 4.13 -4.13
C MET A 92 -4.60 2.93 -4.65
N ALA A 93 -5.84 2.74 -4.20
CA ALA A 93 -6.64 1.58 -4.55
C ALA A 93 -6.88 1.44 -6.06
N PRO A 94 -7.34 2.46 -6.81
CA PRO A 94 -7.54 2.33 -8.25
C PRO A 94 -6.22 2.13 -9.01
N LEU A 95 -5.12 2.73 -8.58
CA LEU A 95 -3.81 2.54 -9.20
C LEU A 95 -3.33 1.09 -9.04
N MET A 96 -3.42 0.54 -7.83
CA MET A 96 -2.97 -0.83 -7.55
C MET A 96 -3.92 -1.88 -8.15
N MET A 97 -5.23 -1.68 -8.06
CA MET A 97 -6.19 -2.57 -8.69
C MET A 97 -6.13 -2.50 -10.22
N GLY A 98 -6.03 -1.28 -10.79
CA GLY A 98 -5.81 -1.11 -12.22
C GLY A 98 -4.56 -1.87 -12.70
N MET A 99 -3.43 -1.72 -12.01
CA MET A 99 -2.21 -2.47 -12.32
C MET A 99 -2.38 -3.98 -12.15
N ALA A 100 -3.09 -4.46 -11.12
CA ALA A 100 -3.30 -5.88 -10.89
C ALA A 100 -4.15 -6.54 -11.99
N PHE A 101 -5.20 -5.86 -12.44
CA PHE A 101 -6.09 -6.36 -13.49
C PHE A 101 -5.53 -6.17 -14.90
N CYS A 102 -4.68 -5.16 -15.12
CA CYS A 102 -3.91 -4.97 -16.37
C CYS A 102 -2.52 -5.63 -16.32
N ALA A 103 -2.21 -6.47 -15.34
CA ALA A 103 -0.87 -6.99 -15.12
C ALA A 103 -0.30 -7.74 -16.34
N GLU A 104 -1.10 -8.53 -17.03
CA GLU A 104 -0.67 -9.31 -18.18
C GLU A 104 -0.27 -8.43 -19.37
N PRO A 105 -1.12 -7.53 -19.89
CA PRO A 105 -0.71 -6.62 -20.97
C PRO A 105 0.44 -5.68 -20.56
N ILE A 106 0.53 -5.25 -19.30
CA ILE A 106 1.66 -4.45 -18.81
C ILE A 106 2.97 -5.24 -18.91
N VAL A 107 2.99 -6.47 -18.40
CA VAL A 107 4.19 -7.32 -18.43
C VAL A 107 4.60 -7.64 -19.86
N HIS A 108 3.63 -8.01 -20.70
CA HIS A 108 3.89 -8.30 -22.12
C HIS A 108 4.53 -7.12 -22.86
N LEU A 109 4.00 -5.89 -22.67
CA LEU A 109 4.50 -4.69 -23.35
C LEU A 109 5.83 -4.17 -22.81
N VAL A 110 6.00 -4.21 -21.48
CA VAL A 110 7.16 -3.59 -20.81
C VAL A 110 8.33 -4.56 -20.68
N LEU A 111 8.05 -5.84 -20.46
CA LEU A 111 9.06 -6.85 -20.12
C LEU A 111 9.22 -7.96 -21.17
N THR A 112 8.29 -8.15 -22.08
CA THR A 112 8.18 -9.27 -23.03
C THR A 112 7.57 -10.54 -22.44
N ASP A 113 7.20 -11.49 -23.31
CA ASP A 113 6.51 -12.74 -22.95
C ASP A 113 7.30 -13.63 -22.00
N LYS A 114 8.61 -13.55 -22.04
CA LYS A 114 9.49 -14.31 -21.13
C LYS A 114 9.21 -14.03 -19.66
N TRP A 115 8.63 -12.88 -19.35
CA TRP A 115 8.36 -12.44 -17.99
C TRP A 115 6.90 -12.69 -17.54
N LEU A 116 6.04 -13.25 -18.37
CA LEU A 116 4.65 -13.58 -18.02
C LEU A 116 4.50 -14.38 -16.72
N PRO A 117 5.45 -15.28 -16.34
CA PRO A 117 5.38 -15.97 -15.05
C PRO A 117 5.44 -15.03 -13.83
N CYS A 118 5.84 -13.75 -13.99
CA CYS A 118 5.81 -12.79 -12.88
C CYS A 118 4.41 -12.19 -12.61
N VAL A 119 3.44 -12.33 -13.53
CA VAL A 119 2.10 -11.75 -13.42
C VAL A 119 1.35 -12.13 -12.14
N PRO A 120 1.31 -13.41 -11.71
CA PRO A 120 0.65 -13.79 -10.46
C PRO A 120 1.26 -13.07 -9.23
N TYR A 121 2.59 -12.96 -9.19
CA TYR A 121 3.30 -12.24 -8.12
C TYR A 121 2.97 -10.75 -8.14
N LEU A 122 2.95 -10.13 -9.34
CA LEU A 122 2.60 -8.72 -9.51
C LEU A 122 1.20 -8.41 -8.95
N ARG A 123 0.21 -9.27 -9.23
CA ARG A 123 -1.16 -9.15 -8.69
C ARG A 123 -1.17 -9.18 -7.16
N ILE A 124 -0.43 -10.11 -6.54
CA ILE A 124 -0.33 -10.22 -5.08
C ILE A 124 0.34 -8.96 -4.50
N PHE A 125 1.41 -8.47 -5.11
CA PHE A 125 2.11 -7.28 -4.62
C PHE A 125 1.26 -6.02 -4.76
N CYS A 126 0.51 -5.85 -5.83
CA CYS A 126 -0.44 -4.75 -5.97
C CYS A 126 -1.45 -4.73 -4.81
N ILE A 127 -2.06 -5.88 -4.47
CA ILE A 127 -2.97 -6.00 -3.34
C ILE A 127 -2.24 -5.70 -2.01
N THR A 128 -1.04 -6.21 -1.84
CA THR A 128 -0.25 -6.01 -0.62
C THR A 128 0.10 -4.53 -0.41
N TYR A 129 0.58 -3.86 -1.45
CA TYR A 129 1.02 -2.47 -1.37
C TYR A 129 -0.11 -1.45 -1.35
N MET A 130 -1.31 -1.83 -1.79
CA MET A 130 -2.50 -0.98 -1.69
C MET A 130 -2.76 -0.48 -0.26
N PHE A 131 -2.42 -1.28 0.74
CA PHE A 131 -2.63 -0.95 2.16
C PHE A 131 -1.49 -0.14 2.80
N TRP A 132 -0.38 0.10 2.09
CA TRP A 132 0.79 0.77 2.66
C TRP A 132 0.52 2.18 3.20
N PRO A 133 -0.26 3.05 2.54
CA PRO A 133 -0.56 4.38 3.07
C PRO A 133 -1.27 4.35 4.42
N ILE A 134 -2.04 3.30 4.71
CA ILE A 134 -2.72 3.13 6.00
C ILE A 134 -1.70 2.88 7.12
N HIS A 135 -0.65 2.08 6.84
CA HIS A 135 0.46 1.88 7.78
C HIS A 135 1.16 3.21 8.07
N THR A 136 1.49 3.95 7.03
CA THR A 136 2.15 5.26 7.09
C THR A 136 1.34 6.24 7.96
N ALA A 137 0.05 6.39 7.71
CA ALA A 137 -0.81 7.30 8.47
C ALA A 137 -0.94 6.90 9.96
N ASN A 138 -1.07 5.59 10.24
CA ASN A 138 -1.15 5.10 11.61
C ASN A 138 0.16 5.31 12.40
N LEU A 139 1.31 5.06 11.77
CA LEU A 139 2.61 5.25 12.41
C LEU A 139 2.94 6.73 12.62
N ASN A 140 2.60 7.59 11.66
CA ASN A 140 2.76 9.04 11.81
C ASN A 140 1.92 9.60 12.95
N ALA A 141 0.70 9.10 13.15
CA ALA A 141 -0.13 9.48 14.28
C ALA A 141 0.51 9.11 15.63
N ILE A 142 1.08 7.90 15.74
CA ILE A 142 1.77 7.43 16.95
C ILE A 142 3.00 8.31 17.25
N ASN A 143 3.79 8.60 16.21
CA ASN A 143 5.00 9.44 16.33
C ASN A 143 4.64 10.89 16.70
N ALA A 144 3.61 11.46 16.06
CA ALA A 144 3.13 12.81 16.35
C ALA A 144 2.63 12.97 17.79
N MET A 145 2.05 11.90 18.37
CA MET A 145 1.63 11.87 19.77
C MET A 145 2.80 11.64 20.77
N GLY A 146 4.06 11.70 20.30
CA GLY A 146 5.24 11.53 21.13
C GLY A 146 5.47 10.12 21.67
N ARG A 147 4.87 9.08 21.05
CA ARG A 147 4.94 7.70 21.52
C ARG A 147 5.83 6.83 20.64
N SER A 148 7.05 7.29 20.38
CA SER A 148 8.06 6.55 19.62
C SER A 148 8.44 5.21 20.26
N ASP A 149 8.29 5.09 21.60
CA ASP A 149 8.46 3.83 22.34
C ASP A 149 7.52 2.71 21.83
N TRP A 150 6.31 3.06 21.43
CA TRP A 150 5.36 2.11 20.85
C TRP A 150 5.73 1.76 19.42
N PHE A 151 6.22 2.73 18.65
CA PHE A 151 6.66 2.53 17.29
C PHE A 151 7.68 1.39 17.19
N LEU A 152 8.77 1.45 18.00
CA LEU A 152 9.80 0.41 18.00
C LEU A 152 9.25 -0.97 18.42
N LYS A 153 8.41 -1.02 19.47
CA LYS A 153 7.77 -2.26 19.92
C LYS A 153 6.92 -2.90 18.82
N LEU A 154 6.12 -2.09 18.11
CA LEU A 154 5.30 -2.58 17.00
C LEU A 154 6.17 -3.13 15.85
N GLU A 155 7.27 -2.43 15.51
CA GLU A 155 8.19 -2.91 14.48
C GLU A 155 8.80 -4.28 14.84
N VAL A 156 9.26 -4.45 16.08
CA VAL A 156 9.81 -5.73 16.55
C VAL A 156 8.75 -6.85 16.48
N ILE A 157 7.54 -6.59 16.98
CA ILE A 157 6.43 -7.57 16.94
C ILE A 157 6.12 -7.97 15.49
N LYS A 158 6.01 -7.01 14.58
CA LYS A 158 5.74 -7.27 13.15
C LYS A 158 6.86 -8.07 12.50
N LYS A 159 8.13 -7.80 12.84
CA LYS A 159 9.27 -8.55 12.30
C LYS A 159 9.31 -10.00 12.80
N ILE A 160 9.08 -10.22 14.10
CA ILE A 160 8.97 -11.58 14.66
C ILE A 160 7.82 -12.34 13.98
N MET A 161 6.65 -11.74 13.91
CA MET A 161 5.49 -12.32 13.23
C MET A 161 5.77 -12.63 11.77
N GLY A 162 6.29 -11.66 11.02
CA GLY A 162 6.61 -11.82 9.60
C GLY A 162 7.66 -12.90 9.36
N MET A 163 8.68 -13.00 10.23
CA MET A 163 9.69 -14.05 10.19
C MET A 163 9.06 -15.43 10.42
N THR A 164 8.22 -15.56 11.43
CA THR A 164 7.52 -16.82 11.72
C THR A 164 6.67 -17.27 10.54
N ILE A 165 5.90 -16.35 9.95
CA ILE A 165 5.07 -16.66 8.78
C ILE A 165 5.95 -17.01 7.57
N LEU A 166 7.05 -16.31 7.33
CA LEU A 166 7.98 -16.59 6.25
C LEU A 166 8.59 -17.99 6.39
N LEU A 167 9.11 -18.33 7.57
CA LEU A 167 9.71 -19.64 7.84
C LEU A 167 8.69 -20.78 7.75
N SER A 168 7.44 -20.55 8.14
CA SER A 168 6.37 -21.55 8.01
C SER A 168 6.00 -21.80 6.55
N THR A 169 6.10 -20.78 5.68
CA THR A 169 5.65 -20.87 4.29
C THR A 169 6.77 -21.17 3.30
N MET A 170 8.03 -21.09 3.71
CA MET A 170 9.17 -21.28 2.81
C MET A 170 9.25 -22.67 2.16
N TRP A 171 8.57 -23.68 2.70
CA TRP A 171 8.53 -25.04 2.16
C TRP A 171 7.45 -25.28 1.11
N PHE A 172 6.48 -24.34 0.98
CA PHE A 172 5.30 -24.50 0.13
C PHE A 172 5.41 -23.79 -1.21
N GLY A 173 6.61 -23.32 -1.59
CA GLY A 173 6.85 -22.66 -2.86
C GLY A 173 6.87 -21.13 -2.80
N VAL A 174 7.43 -20.51 -3.84
CA VAL A 174 7.60 -19.05 -3.91
C VAL A 174 6.26 -18.32 -3.92
N MET A 175 5.21 -18.94 -4.50
CA MET A 175 3.87 -18.38 -4.47
C MET A 175 3.29 -18.31 -3.05
N ALA A 176 3.50 -19.34 -2.24
CA ALA A 176 3.12 -19.33 -0.82
C ALA A 176 3.87 -18.23 -0.05
N MET A 177 5.13 -18.00 -0.37
CA MET A 177 5.91 -16.90 0.20
C MET A 177 5.39 -15.51 -0.23
N ALA A 178 4.85 -15.36 -1.43
CA ALA A 178 4.18 -14.12 -1.85
C ALA A 178 2.87 -13.90 -1.09
N TYR A 179 2.04 -14.93 -0.93
CA TYR A 179 0.83 -14.85 -0.10
C TYR A 179 1.15 -14.60 1.38
N SER A 180 2.25 -15.15 1.88
CA SER A 180 2.70 -14.89 3.26
C SER A 180 2.99 -13.41 3.52
N LEU A 181 3.48 -12.70 2.49
CA LEU A 181 3.68 -11.25 2.56
C LEU A 181 2.35 -10.51 2.69
N LEU A 182 1.35 -10.90 1.91
CA LEU A 182 0.00 -10.32 2.00
C LEU A 182 -0.61 -10.54 3.40
N VAL A 183 -0.55 -11.77 3.92
CA VAL A 183 -1.05 -12.10 5.26
C VAL A 183 -0.31 -11.30 6.33
N SER A 184 1.03 -11.25 6.27
CA SER A 184 1.85 -10.46 7.20
C SER A 184 1.50 -8.97 7.15
N ASN A 185 1.20 -8.44 5.95
CA ASN A 185 0.81 -7.04 5.78
C ASN A 185 -0.54 -6.74 6.45
N VAL A 186 -1.56 -7.57 6.22
CA VAL A 186 -2.88 -7.43 6.85
C VAL A 186 -2.79 -7.51 8.38
N LEU A 187 -2.03 -8.48 8.92
CA LEU A 187 -1.80 -8.59 10.36
C LEU A 187 -1.04 -7.37 10.91
N SER A 188 -0.04 -6.89 10.19
CA SER A 188 0.71 -5.68 10.55
C SER A 188 -0.18 -4.44 10.59
N GLN A 189 -1.19 -4.37 9.72
CA GLN A 189 -2.16 -3.27 9.73
C GLN A 189 -3.00 -3.27 11.02
N ILE A 190 -3.45 -4.44 11.46
CA ILE A 190 -4.18 -4.59 12.72
C ILE A 190 -3.28 -4.17 13.90
N ILE A 191 -2.02 -4.62 13.90
CA ILE A 191 -1.03 -4.29 14.94
C ILE A 191 -0.78 -2.78 14.98
N ASN A 192 -0.58 -2.12 13.83
CA ASN A 192 -0.33 -0.69 13.76
C ASN A 192 -1.55 0.16 14.16
N SER A 193 -2.76 -0.36 13.97
CA SER A 193 -4.00 0.35 14.32
C SER A 193 -4.33 0.26 15.82
N TRP A 194 -3.82 -0.78 16.51
CA TRP A 194 -4.16 -1.04 17.91
C TRP A 194 -3.79 0.11 18.87
N PRO A 195 -2.62 0.76 18.79
CA PRO A 195 -2.32 1.93 19.62
C PRO A 195 -3.26 3.10 19.37
N ASN A 196 -3.65 3.34 18.11
CA ASN A 196 -4.52 4.46 17.75
C ASN A 196 -5.93 4.33 18.33
N ARG A 197 -6.38 3.11 18.68
CA ARG A 197 -7.60 2.92 19.47
C ARG A 197 -7.48 3.57 20.85
N LYS A 198 -6.31 3.48 21.52
CA LYS A 198 -6.08 4.05 22.85
C LYS A 198 -5.71 5.54 22.79
N LEU A 199 -4.89 5.91 21.82
CA LEU A 199 -4.36 7.27 21.70
C LEU A 199 -5.40 8.25 21.14
N LEU A 200 -6.14 7.83 20.11
CA LEU A 200 -7.00 8.69 19.31
C LEU A 200 -8.49 8.27 19.35
N ASN A 201 -8.84 7.22 20.08
CA ASN A 201 -10.17 6.61 20.02
C ASN A 201 -10.61 6.32 18.57
N TYR A 202 -9.68 5.75 17.78
CA TYR A 202 -9.86 5.41 16.37
C TYR A 202 -9.47 3.94 16.13
N SER A 203 -10.49 3.08 16.16
CA SER A 203 -10.29 1.63 16.10
C SER A 203 -10.00 1.13 14.68
N TYR A 204 -9.47 -0.09 14.56
CA TYR A 204 -9.27 -0.73 13.25
C TYR A 204 -10.58 -0.87 12.45
N LEU A 205 -11.69 -1.19 13.13
CA LEU A 205 -12.99 -1.30 12.46
C LEU A 205 -13.48 0.04 11.92
N ASP A 206 -13.20 1.16 12.61
CA ASP A 206 -13.51 2.48 12.10
C ASP A 206 -12.67 2.80 10.86
N GLN A 207 -11.38 2.43 10.90
CA GLN A 207 -10.50 2.57 9.73
C GLN A 207 -10.99 1.74 8.54
N VAL A 208 -11.42 0.49 8.77
CA VAL A 208 -12.00 -0.35 7.72
C VAL A 208 -13.23 0.30 7.09
N LYS A 209 -14.15 0.84 7.89
CA LYS A 209 -15.32 1.56 7.37
C LYS A 209 -14.95 2.77 6.53
N ASP A 210 -13.86 3.45 6.90
CA ASP A 210 -13.39 4.64 6.21
C ASP A 210 -12.72 4.33 4.85
N PHE A 211 -11.96 3.25 4.73
CA PHE A 211 -11.27 2.94 3.47
C PHE A 211 -12.00 1.91 2.57
N ALA A 212 -12.89 1.10 3.14
CA ALA A 212 -13.57 0.03 2.40
C ALA A 212 -14.36 0.52 1.17
N PRO A 213 -15.11 1.63 1.21
CA PRO A 213 -15.85 2.11 0.04
C PRO A 213 -14.94 2.37 -1.17
N GLY A 214 -13.80 3.03 -0.95
CA GLY A 214 -12.82 3.30 -2.01
C GLY A 214 -12.18 2.03 -2.58
N ILE A 215 -11.87 1.05 -1.72
CA ILE A 215 -11.32 -0.25 -2.17
C ILE A 215 -12.37 -1.04 -2.94
N LEU A 216 -13.60 -1.13 -2.45
CA LEU A 216 -14.68 -1.86 -3.15
C LEU A 216 -14.94 -1.26 -4.54
N LEU A 217 -14.94 0.07 -4.64
CA LEU A 217 -15.07 0.75 -5.92
C LEU A 217 -13.91 0.44 -6.85
N ALA A 218 -12.67 0.44 -6.34
CA ALA A 218 -11.48 0.10 -7.13
C ALA A 218 -11.49 -1.38 -7.58
N VAL A 219 -11.95 -2.30 -6.74
CA VAL A 219 -12.13 -3.71 -7.13
C VAL A 219 -13.19 -3.84 -8.23
N PHE A 220 -14.34 -3.18 -8.09
CA PHE A 220 -15.38 -3.18 -9.11
C PHE A 220 -14.86 -2.63 -10.44
N MET A 221 -14.17 -1.48 -10.42
CA MET A 221 -13.49 -0.93 -11.59
C MET A 221 -12.53 -1.96 -12.20
N GLY A 222 -11.70 -2.61 -11.39
CA GLY A 222 -10.74 -3.62 -11.84
C GLY A 222 -11.40 -4.79 -12.53
N VAL A 223 -12.52 -5.29 -11.99
CA VAL A 223 -13.30 -6.38 -12.61
C VAL A 223 -13.84 -5.94 -13.98
N CYS A 224 -14.40 -4.71 -14.08
CA CYS A 224 -14.86 -4.19 -15.37
C CYS A 224 -13.71 -4.09 -16.40
N VAL A 225 -12.56 -3.60 -15.98
CA VAL A 225 -11.34 -3.49 -16.80
C VAL A 225 -10.83 -4.87 -17.24
N TYR A 226 -10.91 -5.88 -16.38
CA TYR A 226 -10.53 -7.24 -16.71
C TYR A 226 -11.36 -7.82 -17.86
N PHE A 227 -12.68 -7.60 -17.85
CA PHE A 227 -13.54 -8.05 -18.93
C PHE A 227 -13.23 -7.37 -20.28
N ILE A 228 -12.75 -6.14 -20.28
CA ILE A 228 -12.31 -5.48 -21.52
C ILE A 228 -11.10 -6.22 -22.13
N GLY A 229 -10.28 -6.86 -21.32
CA GLY A 229 -9.14 -7.66 -21.79
C GLY A 229 -9.49 -8.88 -22.64
N TYR A 230 -10.75 -9.35 -22.62
CA TYR A 230 -11.21 -10.45 -23.46
C TYR A 230 -11.58 -10.03 -24.90
N ILE A 231 -11.64 -8.72 -25.18
CA ILE A 231 -11.92 -8.22 -26.53
C ILE A 231 -10.67 -8.46 -27.38
N PRO A 232 -10.78 -9.12 -28.56
CA PRO A 232 -9.64 -9.43 -29.40
C PRO A 232 -9.12 -8.18 -30.13
N LEU A 233 -8.32 -7.39 -29.42
CA LEU A 233 -7.68 -6.17 -29.89
C LEU A 233 -6.16 -6.29 -29.76
N PRO A 234 -5.37 -5.50 -30.53
CA PRO A 234 -3.94 -5.39 -30.31
C PRO A 234 -3.64 -5.01 -28.85
N ILE A 235 -2.64 -5.61 -28.25
CA ILE A 235 -2.32 -5.51 -26.81
C ILE A 235 -2.16 -4.05 -26.34
N ILE A 236 -1.54 -3.19 -27.16
CA ILE A 236 -1.38 -1.76 -26.86
C ILE A 236 -2.74 -1.08 -26.77
N LEU A 237 -3.61 -1.34 -27.75
CA LEU A 237 -4.95 -0.75 -27.80
C LEU A 237 -5.80 -1.24 -26.61
N THR A 238 -5.72 -2.53 -26.29
CA THR A 238 -6.37 -3.12 -25.12
C THR A 238 -5.96 -2.41 -23.85
N LEU A 239 -4.65 -2.21 -23.61
CA LEU A 239 -4.14 -1.54 -22.42
C LEU A 239 -4.61 -0.09 -22.34
N VAL A 240 -4.55 0.66 -23.45
CA VAL A 240 -5.01 2.06 -23.49
C VAL A 240 -6.51 2.14 -23.18
N ILE A 241 -7.33 1.29 -23.77
CA ILE A 241 -8.77 1.24 -23.51
C ILE A 241 -9.03 0.87 -22.04
N GLN A 242 -8.31 -0.11 -21.49
CA GLN A 242 -8.42 -0.52 -20.08
C GLN A 242 -8.11 0.63 -19.13
N ILE A 243 -7.05 1.40 -19.39
CA ILE A 243 -6.67 2.55 -18.56
C ILE A 243 -7.74 3.65 -18.62
N ILE A 244 -8.18 4.03 -19.84
CA ILE A 244 -9.19 5.08 -20.03
C ILE A 244 -10.53 4.65 -19.43
N ALA A 245 -10.98 3.42 -19.70
CA ALA A 245 -12.23 2.90 -19.16
C ALA A 245 -12.17 2.80 -17.62
N GLY A 246 -11.06 2.30 -17.07
CA GLY A 246 -10.86 2.22 -15.63
C GLY A 246 -10.96 3.58 -14.95
N ALA A 247 -10.22 4.57 -15.46
CA ALA A 247 -10.28 5.94 -14.94
C ALA A 247 -11.70 6.53 -15.04
N THR A 248 -12.37 6.35 -16.17
CA THR A 248 -13.73 6.86 -16.39
C THR A 248 -14.73 6.19 -15.45
N ILE A 249 -14.69 4.86 -15.31
CA ILE A 249 -15.57 4.10 -14.41
C ILE A 249 -15.37 4.54 -12.96
N PHE A 250 -14.11 4.64 -12.51
CA PHE A 250 -13.79 5.02 -11.14
C PHE A 250 -14.27 6.44 -10.82
N ILE A 251 -13.99 7.41 -11.69
CA ILE A 251 -14.39 8.82 -11.53
C ILE A 251 -15.92 8.95 -11.59
N ALA A 252 -16.58 8.32 -12.57
CA ALA A 252 -18.02 8.41 -12.73
C ALA A 252 -18.77 7.81 -11.52
N LEU A 253 -18.35 6.63 -11.07
CA LEU A 253 -18.96 5.99 -9.89
C LEU A 253 -18.67 6.75 -8.61
N SER A 254 -17.47 7.32 -8.44
CA SER A 254 -17.15 8.18 -7.30
C SER A 254 -18.05 9.42 -7.25
N ALA A 255 -18.34 10.02 -8.40
CA ALA A 255 -19.24 11.16 -8.50
C ALA A 255 -20.72 10.77 -8.21
N ILE A 256 -21.17 9.62 -8.74
CA ILE A 256 -22.55 9.11 -8.53
C ILE A 256 -22.78 8.77 -7.06
N LEU A 257 -21.79 8.09 -6.44
CA LEU A 257 -21.86 7.68 -5.03
C LEU A 257 -21.55 8.83 -4.06
N LYS A 258 -21.19 10.02 -4.58
CA LYS A 258 -20.85 11.22 -3.79
C LYS A 258 -19.84 10.92 -2.70
N LEU A 259 -18.74 10.23 -3.07
CA LEU A 259 -17.70 9.92 -2.10
C LEU A 259 -17.03 11.20 -1.60
N GLU A 260 -16.89 11.33 -0.27
CA GLU A 260 -16.28 12.51 0.38
C GLU A 260 -14.86 12.78 -0.14
N GLU A 261 -14.11 11.73 -0.43
CA GLU A 261 -12.73 11.81 -0.94
C GLU A 261 -12.70 12.43 -2.35
N PHE A 262 -13.67 12.10 -3.18
CA PHE A 262 -13.80 12.66 -4.53
C PHE A 262 -14.13 14.15 -4.49
N GLU A 263 -15.10 14.55 -3.65
CA GLU A 263 -15.47 15.96 -3.49
C GLU A 263 -14.30 16.78 -2.92
N TYR A 264 -13.58 16.21 -1.94
CA TYR A 264 -12.41 16.86 -1.34
C TYR A 264 -11.28 17.07 -2.37
N LEU A 265 -10.91 16.03 -3.13
CA LEU A 265 -9.84 16.13 -4.13
C LEU A 265 -10.21 17.05 -5.29
N THR A 266 -11.45 16.98 -5.78
CA THR A 266 -11.92 17.89 -6.83
C THR A 266 -11.98 19.33 -6.37
N GLY A 267 -12.37 19.58 -5.13
CA GLY A 267 -12.33 20.90 -4.50
C GLY A 267 -10.91 21.45 -4.41
N MET A 268 -9.95 20.60 -4.02
CA MET A 268 -8.54 20.97 -3.94
C MET A 268 -7.98 21.34 -5.33
N ILE A 269 -8.20 20.48 -6.33
CA ILE A 269 -7.76 20.73 -7.72
C ILE A 269 -8.34 22.05 -8.26
N LYS A 270 -9.63 22.29 -8.05
CA LYS A 270 -10.28 23.55 -8.46
C LYS A 270 -9.67 24.77 -7.78
N SER A 271 -9.26 24.65 -6.52
CA SER A 271 -8.60 25.75 -5.79
C SER A 271 -7.19 26.06 -6.34
N PHE A 272 -6.45 25.03 -6.78
CA PHE A 272 -5.15 25.21 -7.43
C PHE A 272 -5.25 25.82 -8.83
N LEU A 273 -6.25 25.45 -9.62
CA LEU A 273 -6.48 25.97 -10.97
C LEU A 273 -7.00 27.43 -10.99
N LYS A 274 -7.51 27.92 -9.85
CA LYS A 274 -7.98 29.33 -9.70
C LYS A 274 -6.90 30.30 -9.22
N ARG A 275 -5.71 29.79 -8.85
CA ARG A 275 -4.52 30.59 -8.51
C ARG A 275 -3.63 30.79 -9.72
#